data_a9ed4c99214bf4f2677c34933029d1d0
#
_entry.id   a9ed4c99214bf4f2677c34933029d1d0
#
_cell.length_a   1.000
_cell.length_b   1.000
_cell.length_c   1.000
_cell.angle_alpha   90.00
_cell.angle_beta   90.00
_cell.angle_gamma   90.00
#
_symmetry.space_group_name_H-M   'P 1'
#
loop_
_entity.id
_entity.type
_entity.pdbx_description
1 polymer ?
#
loop_
_entity_poly.entity_id
_entity_poly.type
_entity_poly.pdbx_seq_one_letter_code
_entity_poly.pdbx_strand_id
1 'polypeptide(L)'
;MWATTSSGNRGLLRDVATVADSFPTELRRHVDHIEATSRDAIVVVLSGKRTVVWGSADQSVLKAKVTTAMLHVKATRYDVSSPEHPTSR
;
A
#
# COMPACT_ATOMS: atom_id res chain seq x y z
N MET A 1 11.74 -5.51 -2.44
CA MET A 1 10.82 -4.36 -2.28
C MET A 1 11.59 -3.13 -1.87
N TRP A 2 11.28 -2.02 -2.44
CA TRP A 2 11.90 -0.75 -2.13
C TRP A 2 10.86 0.36 -2.33
N ALA A 3 11.17 1.57 -1.87
CA ALA A 3 10.20 2.66 -1.87
C ALA A 3 10.80 3.91 -2.52
N THR A 4 9.97 4.63 -3.26
CA THR A 4 10.31 5.92 -3.84
C THR A 4 9.55 7.00 -3.06
N THR A 5 10.29 7.95 -2.50
CA THR A 5 9.71 9.04 -1.72
C THR A 5 10.31 10.37 -2.13
N SER A 6 9.64 11.46 -1.74
CA SER A 6 10.21 12.80 -1.89
C SER A 6 11.44 12.93 -1.01
N SER A 7 12.51 13.52 -1.56
CA SER A 7 13.74 13.70 -0.81
C SER A 7 13.54 14.62 0.39
N GLY A 8 14.25 14.33 1.49
CA GLY A 8 14.26 15.18 2.66
C GLY A 8 13.07 15.08 3.60
N ASN A 9 12.09 14.24 3.31
CA ASN A 9 10.93 14.09 4.18
C ASN A 9 11.04 12.85 5.06
N ARG A 10 11.56 13.03 6.28
CA ARG A 10 11.75 11.93 7.24
C ARG A 10 10.43 11.34 7.71
N GLY A 11 9.40 12.18 7.87
CA GLY A 11 8.08 11.70 8.25
C GLY A 11 7.50 10.77 7.20
N LEU A 12 7.68 11.11 5.93
CA LEU A 12 7.22 10.28 4.84
C LEU A 12 7.96 8.95 4.79
N LEU A 13 9.27 8.96 4.98
CA LEU A 13 10.07 7.73 5.02
C LEU A 13 9.61 6.82 6.16
N ARG A 14 9.31 7.39 7.33
CA ARG A 14 8.80 6.63 8.45
C ARG A 14 7.44 6.01 8.14
N ASP A 15 6.56 6.76 7.51
CA ASP A 15 5.24 6.27 7.12
C ASP A 15 5.34 5.14 6.11
N VAL A 16 6.23 5.26 5.12
CA VAL A 16 6.47 4.18 4.15
C VAL A 16 7.00 2.93 4.84
N ALA A 17 7.93 3.10 5.79
CA ALA A 17 8.45 1.97 6.55
C ALA A 17 7.36 1.29 7.36
N THR A 18 6.46 2.07 7.99
CA THR A 18 5.33 1.53 8.73
C THR A 18 4.41 0.72 7.81
N VAL A 19 4.12 1.24 6.63
CA VAL A 19 3.31 0.52 5.64
C VAL A 19 3.98 -0.79 5.24
N ALA A 20 5.26 -0.74 4.92
CA ALA A 20 6.01 -1.93 4.50
C ALA A 20 6.06 -2.99 5.61
N ASP A 21 6.24 -2.56 6.86
CA ASP A 21 6.31 -3.48 7.99
C ASP A 21 4.96 -4.16 8.28
N SER A 22 3.86 -3.56 7.85
CA SER A 22 2.52 -4.12 8.07
C SER A 22 2.18 -5.25 7.10
N PHE A 23 2.95 -5.40 6.02
CA PHE A 23 2.64 -6.40 4.99
C PHE A 23 2.84 -7.81 5.48
N PRO A 24 1.81 -8.68 5.43
CA PRO A 24 2.01 -10.11 5.66
C PRO A 24 2.85 -10.70 4.53
N THR A 25 3.42 -11.87 4.77
CA THR A 25 4.30 -12.52 3.80
C THR A 25 3.60 -12.72 2.44
N GLU A 26 2.33 -13.11 2.47
CA GLU A 26 1.55 -13.32 1.24
C GLU A 26 1.47 -12.04 0.40
N LEU A 27 1.15 -10.92 1.04
CA LEU A 27 1.09 -9.64 0.34
C LEU A 27 2.47 -9.20 -0.14
N ARG A 28 3.48 -9.35 0.72
CA ARG A 28 4.84 -8.93 0.41
C ARG A 28 5.38 -9.58 -0.86
N ARG A 29 4.99 -10.81 -1.13
CA ARG A 29 5.41 -11.54 -2.32
C ARG A 29 4.89 -10.93 -3.62
N HIS A 30 3.80 -10.18 -3.54
CA HIS A 30 3.20 -9.53 -4.70
C HIS A 30 3.59 -8.07 -4.84
N VAL A 31 4.26 -7.49 -3.86
CA VAL A 31 4.63 -6.07 -3.88
C VAL A 31 5.88 -5.88 -4.73
N ASP A 32 5.78 -5.00 -5.73
CA ASP A 32 6.92 -4.60 -6.54
C ASP A 32 7.65 -3.44 -5.85
N HIS A 33 6.94 -2.37 -5.55
CA HIS A 33 7.51 -1.23 -4.85
C HIS A 33 6.40 -0.38 -4.22
N ILE A 34 6.81 0.62 -3.45
CA ILE A 34 5.89 1.58 -2.84
C ILE A 34 6.24 2.96 -3.37
N GLU A 35 5.25 3.70 -3.82
CA GLU A 35 5.39 5.09 -4.24
C GLU A 35 4.67 5.99 -3.24
N ALA A 36 5.31 7.10 -2.88
CA ALA A 36 4.70 8.05 -1.96
C ALA A 36 5.09 9.48 -2.36
N THR A 37 4.11 10.29 -2.70
CA THR A 37 4.31 11.70 -3.01
C THR A 37 4.04 12.59 -1.81
N SER A 38 3.23 12.10 -0.87
CA SER A 38 2.96 12.79 0.39
C SER A 38 2.54 11.73 1.42
N ARG A 39 2.41 12.15 2.68
CA ARG A 39 2.03 11.22 3.76
C ARG A 39 0.64 10.62 3.58
N ASP A 40 -0.23 11.30 2.84
CA ASP A 40 -1.59 10.85 2.57
C ASP A 40 -1.75 10.27 1.17
N ALA A 41 -0.68 10.19 0.40
CA ALA A 41 -0.72 9.72 -0.98
C ALA A 41 0.28 8.59 -1.19
N ILE A 42 0.13 7.53 -0.43
CA ILE A 42 0.95 6.33 -0.52
C ILE A 42 0.25 5.34 -1.44
N VAL A 43 0.99 4.82 -2.42
CA VAL A 43 0.48 3.83 -3.36
C VAL A 43 1.43 2.62 -3.34
N VAL A 44 0.86 1.44 -3.20
CA VAL A 44 1.63 0.19 -3.26
C VAL A 44 1.45 -0.39 -4.67
N VAL A 45 2.55 -0.56 -5.38
CA VAL A 45 2.52 -1.12 -6.74
C VAL A 45 2.80 -2.61 -6.64
N LEU A 46 1.88 -3.40 -7.16
CA LEU A 46 1.99 -4.86 -7.16
C LEU A 46 2.52 -5.34 -8.51
N SER A 47 3.05 -6.54 -8.53
CA SER A 47 3.42 -7.20 -9.78
C SER A 47 2.17 -7.40 -10.65
N GLY A 48 2.35 -7.49 -11.97
CA GLY A 48 1.23 -7.67 -12.89
C GLY A 48 0.45 -6.40 -13.15
N LYS A 49 1.05 -5.24 -12.98
CA LYS A 49 0.47 -3.92 -13.27
C LYS A 49 -0.75 -3.58 -12.40
N ARG A 50 -0.80 -4.13 -11.19
CA ARG A 50 -1.84 -3.80 -10.24
C ARG A 50 -1.33 -2.74 -9.25
N THR A 51 -2.22 -1.89 -8.78
CA THR A 51 -1.90 -0.86 -7.81
C THR A 51 -2.88 -0.89 -6.65
N VAL A 52 -2.38 -0.51 -5.47
CA VAL A 52 -3.20 -0.40 -4.27
C VAL A 52 -3.07 1.04 -3.76
N VAL A 53 -4.17 1.75 -3.73
CA VAL A 53 -4.19 3.09 -3.15
C VAL A 53 -4.28 2.92 -1.64
N TRP A 54 -3.18 3.17 -0.95
CA TRP A 54 -3.06 2.97 0.50
C TRP A 54 -3.53 4.19 1.28
N GLY A 55 -3.19 5.36 0.79
CA GLY A 55 -3.48 6.62 1.46
C GLY A 55 -2.41 6.95 2.47
N SER A 56 -2.77 6.98 3.76
CA SER A 56 -1.83 7.27 4.84
C SER A 56 -1.34 5.98 5.49
N ALA A 57 -0.38 6.11 6.41
CA ALA A 57 0.10 4.97 7.18
C ALA A 57 -0.85 4.56 8.32
N ASP A 58 -1.90 5.35 8.57
CA ASP A 58 -2.88 5.02 9.59
C ASP A 58 -3.58 3.71 9.29
N GLN A 59 -3.80 2.89 10.31
CA GLN A 59 -4.48 1.60 10.18
C GLN A 59 -3.79 0.67 9.17
N SER A 60 -2.47 0.74 9.05
CA SER A 60 -1.73 -0.06 8.08
C SER A 60 -1.97 -1.56 8.26
N VAL A 61 -2.06 -2.05 9.49
CA VAL A 61 -2.31 -3.47 9.75
C VAL A 61 -3.67 -3.89 9.18
N LEU A 62 -4.70 -3.08 9.40
CA LEU A 62 -6.03 -3.35 8.85
C LEU A 62 -6.03 -3.25 7.33
N LYS A 63 -5.41 -2.22 6.78
CA LYS A 63 -5.28 -2.05 5.33
C LYS A 63 -4.57 -3.25 4.69
N ALA A 64 -3.51 -3.73 5.34
CA ALA A 64 -2.77 -4.89 4.84
C ALA A 64 -3.65 -6.16 4.83
N LYS A 65 -4.45 -6.36 5.85
CA LYS A 65 -5.38 -7.49 5.91
C LYS A 65 -6.41 -7.41 4.79
N VAL A 66 -6.99 -6.22 4.59
CA VAL A 66 -7.99 -5.99 3.54
C VAL A 66 -7.35 -6.21 2.17
N THR A 67 -6.16 -5.66 1.94
CA THR A 67 -5.46 -5.82 0.67
C THR A 67 -5.17 -7.28 0.38
N THR A 68 -4.70 -8.03 1.37
CA THR A 68 -4.42 -9.46 1.20
C THR A 68 -5.68 -10.21 0.79
N ALA A 69 -6.82 -9.92 1.41
CA ALA A 69 -8.09 -10.52 1.04
C ALA A 69 -8.51 -10.14 -0.39
N MET A 70 -8.26 -8.89 -0.78
CA MET A 70 -8.64 -8.39 -2.10
C MET A 70 -7.74 -8.91 -3.22
N LEU A 71 -6.58 -9.51 -2.92
CA LEU A 71 -5.71 -10.08 -3.95
C LEU A 71 -6.42 -11.16 -4.79
N HIS A 72 -7.46 -11.77 -4.25
CA HIS A 72 -8.25 -12.77 -4.95
C HIS A 72 -9.29 -12.16 -5.90
N VAL A 73 -9.48 -10.85 -5.84
CA VAL A 73 -10.41 -10.15 -6.72
C VAL A 73 -9.67 -9.71 -7.97
N LYS A 74 -10.21 -10.03 -9.13
CA LYS A 74 -9.62 -9.58 -10.39
C LYS A 74 -9.89 -8.09 -10.58
N ALA A 75 -8.83 -7.30 -10.45
CA ALA A 75 -8.89 -5.86 -10.63
C ALA A 75 -7.49 -5.35 -10.93
N THR A 76 -7.40 -4.17 -11.52
CA THR A 76 -6.13 -3.51 -11.77
C THR A 76 -5.82 -2.49 -10.69
N ARG A 77 -6.81 -2.08 -9.93
CA ARG A 77 -6.65 -1.07 -8.89
C ARG A 77 -7.51 -1.42 -7.69
N TYR A 78 -6.91 -1.37 -6.52
CA TYR A 78 -7.59 -1.56 -5.24
C TYR A 78 -7.45 -0.28 -4.43
N ASP A 79 -8.50 0.15 -3.76
CA ASP A 79 -8.47 1.33 -2.89
C ASP A 79 -8.79 0.89 -1.47
N VAL A 80 -7.80 0.96 -0.59
CA VAL A 80 -7.93 0.61 0.82
C VAL A 80 -7.66 1.82 1.73
N SER A 81 -7.65 3.02 1.14
CA SER A 81 -7.45 4.25 1.93
C SER A 81 -8.53 4.43 2.98
N SER A 82 -9.72 3.88 2.72
CA SER A 82 -10.79 3.77 3.72
C SER A 82 -11.05 2.29 3.94
N PRO A 83 -10.33 1.64 4.88
CA PRO A 83 -10.40 0.18 4.99
C PRO A 83 -11.78 -0.36 5.39
N GLU A 84 -12.65 0.50 5.89
CA GLU A 84 -14.04 0.16 6.22
C GLU A 84 -14.91 0.03 4.96
N HIS A 85 -14.48 0.65 3.85
CA HIS A 85 -15.19 0.66 2.58
C HIS A 85 -14.22 0.44 1.42
N PRO A 86 -13.52 -0.69 1.37
CA PRO A 86 -12.56 -0.93 0.30
C PRO A 86 -13.27 -1.09 -1.05
N THR A 87 -12.63 -0.60 -2.10
CA THR A 87 -13.15 -0.72 -3.46
C THR A 87 -12.09 -1.32 -4.38
N SER A 88 -12.54 -1.86 -5.51
CA SER A 88 -11.65 -2.39 -6.54
C SER A 88 -12.19 -2.02 -7.92
N ARG A 89 -11.30 -1.90 -8.87
CA ARG A 89 -11.66 -1.54 -10.26
C ARG A 89 -10.90 -2.37 -11.27
#